data_f2ff23a994bcb753c13a3cd65ed6ac3c
#
_entry.id   f2ff23a994bcb753c13a3cd65ed6ac3c
#
_cell.length_a   1.000
_cell.length_b   1.000
_cell.length_c   1.000
_cell.angle_alpha   90.00
_cell.angle_beta   90.00
_cell.angle_gamma   90.00
#
_symmetry.space_group_name_H-M   'P 1'
#
loop_
_entity.id
_entity.type
_entity.pdbx_description
1 polymer ?
#
loop_
_entity_poly.entity_id
_entity_poly.type
_entity_poly.pdbx_seq_one_letter_code
_entity_poly.pdbx_strand_id
1 'polypeptide(L)'
;IVANGFLFAKRLKEELEQIAPIKAILCEVSMDKTAPLSPVQTSLKPEEYENKSLLLVDDVLHSGTTLIYGVKHFLEVPLKQFKTAVLVDRNHKKYPIKADFKGISLSTSLNENVTVIFEKDKCRAVLD
;
A
#
# COMPACT_ATOMS: atom_id res chain seq x y z
N ILE A 1 5.62 -2.06 -0.46
CA ILE A 1 5.59 -3.22 0.08
C ILE A 1 5.82 -4.37 -0.86
N VAL A 2 5.55 -5.54 -0.76
CA VAL A 2 6.10 -6.60 -1.58
C VAL A 2 5.42 -6.67 -2.95
N ALA A 3 5.85 -7.59 -3.81
CA ALA A 3 5.53 -7.66 -5.24
C ALA A 3 4.14 -7.18 -5.67
N ASN A 4 3.06 -7.65 -5.03
CA ASN A 4 1.70 -7.30 -5.45
C ASN A 4 1.32 -5.85 -5.12
N GLY A 5 1.78 -5.34 -3.98
CA GLY A 5 1.58 -3.94 -3.63
C GLY A 5 2.24 -3.01 -4.63
N PHE A 6 3.46 -3.35 -5.05
CA PHE A 6 4.18 -2.56 -6.04
C PHE A 6 3.51 -2.62 -7.42
N LEU A 7 3.02 -3.79 -7.83
CA LEU A 7 2.27 -3.93 -9.08
C LEU A 7 0.98 -3.10 -9.06
N PHE A 8 0.29 -3.08 -7.94
CA PHE A 8 -0.90 -2.25 -7.77
C PHE A 8 -0.54 -0.75 -7.87
N ALA A 9 0.54 -0.33 -7.22
CA ALA A 9 1.01 1.04 -7.29
C ALA A 9 1.36 1.46 -8.73
N LYS A 10 2.01 0.58 -9.49
CA LYS A 10 2.30 0.84 -10.91
C LYS A 10 1.03 1.07 -11.72
N ARG A 11 0.01 0.24 -11.52
CA ARG A 11 -1.26 0.39 -12.22
C ARG A 11 -1.98 1.67 -11.82
N LEU A 12 -1.98 2.01 -10.54
CA LEU A 12 -2.56 3.27 -10.07
C LEU A 12 -1.86 4.47 -10.70
N LYS A 13 -0.53 4.42 -10.78
CA LYS A 13 0.25 5.49 -11.41
C LYS A 13 -0.18 5.68 -12.86
N GLU A 14 -0.26 4.60 -13.64
CA GLU A 14 -0.66 4.65 -15.04
C GLU A 14 -2.06 5.26 -15.21
N GLU A 15 -3.03 4.81 -14.41
CA GLU A 15 -4.40 5.31 -14.47
C GLU A 15 -4.50 6.78 -14.06
N LEU A 16 -3.81 7.19 -13.00
CA LEU A 16 -3.84 8.56 -12.53
C LEU A 16 -3.21 9.53 -13.53
N GLU A 17 -2.13 9.13 -14.18
CA GLU A 17 -1.48 9.96 -15.18
C GLU A 17 -2.29 10.12 -16.46
N GLN A 18 -3.22 9.18 -16.73
CA GLN A 18 -4.15 9.28 -17.85
C GLN A 18 -5.31 10.24 -17.60
N ILE A 19 -5.78 10.35 -16.36
CA ILE A 19 -6.99 11.12 -16.03
C ILE A 19 -6.71 12.48 -15.41
N ALA A 20 -5.46 12.75 -15.03
CA ALA A 20 -5.10 14.01 -14.38
C ALA A 20 -3.71 14.48 -14.85
N PRO A 21 -3.46 15.79 -14.90
CA PRO A 21 -2.15 16.33 -15.29
C PRO A 21 -1.13 16.23 -14.16
N ILE A 22 -0.90 15.03 -13.66
CA ILE A 22 0.05 14.77 -12.58
C ILE A 22 1.14 13.82 -13.08
N LYS A 23 2.31 13.93 -12.46
CA LYS A 23 3.42 13.02 -12.69
C LYS A 23 3.76 12.35 -11.37
N ALA A 24 3.62 11.03 -11.31
CA ALA A 24 3.89 10.25 -10.12
C ALA A 24 5.26 9.57 -10.23
N ILE A 25 5.93 9.43 -9.09
CA ILE A 25 7.20 8.72 -8.99
C ILE A 25 6.95 7.49 -8.11
N LEU A 26 7.34 6.31 -8.61
CA LEU A 26 7.20 5.07 -7.86
C LEU A 26 8.31 4.92 -6.84
N CYS A 27 7.94 4.51 -5.64
CA CYS A 27 8.88 4.16 -4.58
C CYS A 27 8.57 2.75 -4.11
N GLU A 28 9.56 1.87 -4.20
CA GLU A 28 9.41 0.51 -3.70
C GLU A 28 9.74 0.47 -2.20
N VAL A 29 8.89 -0.18 -1.43
CA VAL A 29 9.04 -0.31 0.02
C VAL A 29 9.24 -1.77 0.38
N SER A 30 10.32 -2.06 1.08
CA SER A 30 10.64 -3.41 1.55
C SER A 30 10.57 -3.47 3.07
N MET A 31 9.90 -4.49 3.59
CA MET A 31 9.66 -4.65 5.02
C MET A 31 9.59 -6.13 5.36
N ASP A 32 10.17 -6.51 6.50
CA ASP A 32 10.05 -7.86 7.02
C ASP A 32 8.78 -7.97 7.84
N LYS A 33 7.78 -8.66 7.32
CA LYS A 33 6.47 -8.82 7.96
C LYS A 33 6.53 -9.67 9.23
N THR A 34 7.55 -10.52 9.38
CA THR A 34 7.73 -11.34 10.57
C THR A 34 8.48 -10.60 11.67
N ALA A 35 9.18 -9.54 11.32
CA ALA A 35 9.91 -8.70 12.26
C ALA A 35 9.63 -7.22 11.95
N PRO A 36 8.42 -6.72 12.27
CA PRO A 36 8.00 -5.36 11.86
C PRO A 36 8.84 -4.24 12.48
N LEU A 37 9.59 -4.52 13.54
CA LEU A 37 10.52 -3.56 14.14
C LEU A 37 11.83 -3.46 13.37
N SER A 38 12.09 -4.34 12.42
CA SER A 38 13.25 -4.25 11.53
C SER A 38 13.14 -3.00 10.65
N PRO A 39 14.29 -2.41 10.24
CA PRO A 39 14.24 -1.21 9.42
C PRO A 39 13.49 -1.42 8.11
N VAL A 40 12.61 -0.47 7.78
CA VAL A 40 11.93 -0.42 6.49
C VAL A 40 12.88 0.19 5.48
N GLN A 41 12.99 -0.40 4.30
CA GLN A 41 13.84 0.09 3.22
C GLN A 41 12.99 0.61 2.08
N THR A 42 13.41 1.72 1.50
CA THR A 42 12.71 2.34 0.38
C THR A 42 13.69 2.63 -0.76
N SER A 43 13.18 2.60 -1.99
CA SER A 43 13.98 2.89 -3.18
C SER A 43 14.29 4.39 -3.32
N LEU A 44 13.54 5.25 -2.63
CA LEU A 44 13.79 6.68 -2.58
C LEU A 44 14.35 7.09 -1.22
N LYS A 45 15.18 8.13 -1.21
CA LYS A 45 15.71 8.71 0.03
C LYS A 45 14.71 9.70 0.62
N PRO A 46 14.74 9.96 1.94
CA PRO A 46 13.84 10.94 2.57
C PRO A 46 13.84 12.31 1.89
N GLU A 47 14.97 12.76 1.39
CA GLU A 47 15.10 14.05 0.71
C GLU A 47 14.29 14.09 -0.59
N GLU A 48 14.03 12.94 -1.19
CA GLU A 48 13.31 12.84 -2.47
C GLU A 48 11.80 12.94 -2.30
N TYR A 49 11.25 12.62 -1.12
CA TYR A 49 9.81 12.74 -0.87
C TYR A 49 9.44 13.75 0.21
N GLU A 50 10.40 14.35 0.89
CA GLU A 50 10.14 15.37 1.90
C GLU A 50 9.34 16.55 1.32
N ASN A 51 8.33 17.01 2.08
CA ASN A 51 7.42 18.10 1.70
C ASN A 51 6.60 17.82 0.44
N LYS A 52 6.46 16.57 0.05
CA LYS A 52 5.65 16.16 -1.10
C LYS A 52 4.42 15.38 -0.67
N SER A 53 3.48 15.21 -1.59
CA SER A 53 2.31 14.36 -1.36
C SER A 53 2.69 12.90 -1.58
N LEU A 54 2.30 12.05 -0.65
CA LEU A 54 2.64 10.62 -0.65
C LEU A 54 1.38 9.79 -0.60
N LEU A 55 1.35 8.72 -1.40
CA LEU A 55 0.31 7.70 -1.34
C LEU A 55 0.98 6.35 -1.05
N LEU A 56 0.70 5.78 0.11
CA LEU A 56 1.18 4.46 0.48
C LEU A 56 0.16 3.42 0.03
N VAL A 57 0.62 2.44 -0.75
CA VAL A 57 -0.24 1.48 -1.44
C VAL A 57 0.11 0.07 -1.02
N ASP A 58 -0.92 -0.72 -0.70
CA ASP A 58 -0.78 -2.15 -0.46
C ASP A 58 -1.92 -2.88 -1.17
N ASP A 59 -1.76 -4.17 -1.43
CA ASP A 59 -2.78 -4.98 -2.10
C ASP A 59 -3.92 -5.36 -1.13
N VAL A 60 -3.59 -5.91 0.03
CA VAL A 60 -4.58 -6.39 0.99
C VAL A 60 -4.30 -5.84 2.38
N LEU A 61 -5.29 -5.20 2.97
CA LEU A 61 -5.25 -4.77 4.36
C LEU A 61 -5.83 -5.88 5.22
N HIS A 62 -4.97 -6.56 5.97
CA HIS A 62 -5.37 -7.63 6.88
C HIS A 62 -5.24 -7.16 8.33
N SER A 63 -4.09 -7.38 8.98
CA SER A 63 -3.86 -6.95 10.36
C SER A 63 -3.59 -5.45 10.48
N GLY A 64 -3.13 -4.84 9.42
CA GLY A 64 -2.67 -3.45 9.39
C GLY A 64 -1.19 -3.27 9.75
N THR A 65 -0.48 -4.37 10.03
CA THR A 65 0.94 -4.31 10.41
C THR A 65 1.78 -3.62 9.34
N THR A 66 1.68 -4.10 8.11
CA THR A 66 2.46 -3.55 7.00
C THR A 66 2.17 -2.07 6.79
N LEU A 67 0.88 -1.73 6.80
CA LEU A 67 0.46 -0.37 6.52
C LEU A 67 0.89 0.60 7.62
N ILE A 68 0.68 0.23 8.89
CA ILE A 68 1.00 1.14 10.00
C ILE A 68 2.51 1.35 10.16
N TYR A 69 3.32 0.32 9.96
CA TYR A 69 4.78 0.49 10.02
C TYR A 69 5.32 1.22 8.80
N GLY A 70 4.67 1.08 7.64
CA GLY A 70 4.97 1.90 6.47
C GLY A 70 4.68 3.38 6.73
N VAL A 71 3.52 3.69 7.31
CA VAL A 71 3.16 5.05 7.71
C VAL A 71 4.20 5.62 8.68
N LYS A 72 4.55 4.84 9.69
CA LYS A 72 5.56 5.25 10.68
C LYS A 72 6.89 5.63 10.02
N HIS A 73 7.34 4.82 9.07
CA HIS A 73 8.61 5.07 8.38
C HIS A 73 8.60 6.41 7.64
N PHE A 74 7.56 6.67 6.86
CA PHE A 74 7.49 7.89 6.06
C PHE A 74 7.24 9.15 6.88
N LEU A 75 6.77 9.02 8.12
CA LEU A 75 6.55 10.16 9.02
C LEU A 75 7.83 10.68 9.65
N GLU A 76 8.99 10.15 9.30
CA GLU A 76 10.29 10.65 9.78
C GLU A 76 10.63 12.02 9.18
N VAL A 77 9.96 12.42 8.11
CA VAL A 77 10.13 13.73 7.49
C VAL A 77 8.77 14.40 7.29
N PRO A 78 8.70 15.73 7.23
CA PRO A 78 7.44 16.41 6.96
C PRO A 78 6.96 16.13 5.54
N LEU A 79 5.65 15.91 5.41
CA LEU A 79 5.00 15.64 4.14
C LEU A 79 3.91 16.68 3.88
N LYS A 80 3.70 17.02 2.62
CA LYS A 80 2.61 17.94 2.25
C LYS A 80 1.25 17.28 2.49
N GLN A 81 1.12 16.00 2.12
CA GLN A 81 -0.08 15.21 2.34
C GLN A 81 0.30 13.74 2.32
N PHE A 82 -0.37 12.93 3.15
CA PHE A 82 -0.12 11.50 3.22
C PHE A 82 -1.44 10.76 3.25
N LYS A 83 -1.66 9.90 2.26
CA LYS A 83 -2.85 9.07 2.15
C LYS A 83 -2.45 7.62 1.96
N THR A 84 -3.39 6.72 2.20
CA THR A 84 -3.19 5.28 2.03
C THR A 84 -4.26 4.70 1.12
N ALA A 85 -3.88 3.69 0.34
CA ALA A 85 -4.78 3.00 -0.57
C ALA A 85 -4.53 1.50 -0.54
N VAL A 86 -5.60 0.72 -0.48
CA VAL A 86 -5.54 -0.74 -0.57
C VAL A 86 -6.58 -1.24 -1.57
N LEU A 87 -6.30 -2.37 -2.20
CA LEU A 87 -7.26 -2.97 -3.11
C LEU A 87 -8.37 -3.70 -2.36
N VAL A 88 -8.02 -4.46 -1.32
CA VAL A 88 -8.96 -5.24 -0.52
C VAL A 88 -8.74 -4.98 0.96
N ASP A 89 -9.81 -4.65 1.68
CA ASP A 89 -9.81 -4.53 3.14
C ASP A 89 -10.57 -5.73 3.71
N ARG A 90 -9.88 -6.56 4.50
CA ARG A 90 -10.46 -7.77 5.10
C ARG A 90 -11.17 -7.53 6.43
N ASN A 91 -11.05 -6.33 6.99
CA ASN A 91 -11.65 -5.97 8.28
C ASN A 91 -11.17 -6.79 9.49
N HIS A 92 -9.94 -7.31 9.44
CA HIS A 92 -9.31 -8.09 10.52
C HIS A 92 -8.16 -7.33 11.19
N LYS A 93 -8.31 -6.03 11.38
CA LYS A 93 -7.22 -5.18 11.84
C LYS A 93 -6.81 -5.48 13.27
N LYS A 94 -5.50 -5.60 13.49
CA LYS A 94 -4.87 -5.66 14.80
C LYS A 94 -4.44 -4.27 15.27
N TYR A 95 -4.14 -3.37 14.34
CA TYR A 95 -3.65 -2.02 14.62
C TYR A 95 -4.68 -0.96 14.25
N PRO A 96 -4.65 0.21 14.90
CA PRO A 96 -5.60 1.30 14.63
C PRO A 96 -5.24 2.04 13.35
N ILE A 97 -5.38 1.39 12.23
CA ILE A 97 -5.08 1.95 10.90
C ILE A 97 -6.28 1.72 9.98
N LYS A 98 -6.56 2.70 9.13
CA LYS A 98 -7.64 2.64 8.16
C LYS A 98 -7.12 3.19 6.84
N ALA A 99 -7.44 2.53 5.73
CA ALA A 99 -7.09 3.04 4.41
C ALA A 99 -8.02 4.20 4.03
N ASP A 100 -7.43 5.24 3.44
CA ASP A 100 -8.22 6.37 2.93
C ASP A 100 -9.00 5.96 1.69
N PHE A 101 -8.40 5.12 0.86
CA PHE A 101 -9.03 4.59 -0.35
C PHE A 101 -8.96 3.07 -0.33
N LYS A 102 -10.07 2.43 -0.64
CA LYS A 102 -10.13 0.97 -0.74
C LYS A 102 -11.01 0.57 -1.92
N GLY A 103 -10.60 -0.48 -2.62
CA GLY A 103 -11.38 -1.00 -3.73
C GLY A 103 -12.61 -1.76 -3.25
N ILE A 104 -12.41 -2.74 -2.38
CA ILE A 104 -13.49 -3.57 -1.86
C ILE A 104 -13.22 -3.89 -0.39
N SER A 105 -14.30 -4.00 0.38
CA SER A 105 -14.24 -4.40 1.79
C SER A 105 -14.94 -5.74 1.94
N LEU A 106 -14.25 -6.71 2.55
CA LEU A 106 -14.76 -8.06 2.74
C LEU A 106 -14.67 -8.46 4.20
N SER A 107 -15.75 -9.06 4.72
CA SER A 107 -15.70 -9.73 6.02
C SER A 107 -15.30 -11.19 5.78
N THR A 108 -14.07 -11.55 6.16
CA THR A 108 -13.56 -12.90 5.97
C THR A 108 -13.28 -13.57 7.30
N SER A 109 -13.25 -14.91 7.32
CA SER A 109 -12.82 -15.63 8.51
C SER A 109 -11.29 -15.62 8.60
N LEU A 110 -10.75 -15.97 9.79
CA LEU A 110 -9.30 -16.05 9.99
C LEU A 110 -8.66 -17.15 9.15
N ASN A 111 -9.45 -18.16 8.75
CA ASN A 111 -8.96 -19.30 7.95
C ASN A 111 -9.04 -19.04 6.45
N GLU A 112 -9.69 -17.97 6.03
CA GLU A 112 -9.78 -17.61 4.62
C GLU A 112 -8.60 -16.72 4.23
N ASN A 113 -8.15 -16.85 2.98
CA ASN A 113 -7.06 -16.05 2.44
C ASN A 113 -7.53 -15.28 1.23
N VAL A 114 -7.04 -14.06 1.08
CA VAL A 114 -7.29 -13.24 -0.10
C VAL A 114 -5.98 -13.14 -0.88
N THR A 115 -6.04 -13.55 -2.13
CA THR A 115 -4.91 -13.46 -3.06
C THR A 115 -5.27 -12.51 -4.19
N VAL A 116 -4.42 -11.52 -4.44
CA VAL A 116 -4.59 -10.59 -5.55
C VAL A 116 -3.70 -11.04 -6.70
N ILE A 117 -4.30 -11.19 -7.87
CA ILE A 117 -3.61 -11.64 -9.07
C ILE A 117 -3.64 -10.52 -10.12
N PHE A 118 -2.46 -10.10 -10.57
CA PHE A 118 -2.32 -9.11 -11.62
C PHE A 118 -1.94 -9.80 -12.92
N GLU A 119 -2.83 -9.71 -13.91
CA GLU A 119 -2.59 -10.17 -15.27
C GLU A 119 -2.41 -8.96 -16.17
N LYS A 120 -1.97 -9.17 -17.41
CA LYS A 120 -1.60 -8.10 -18.34
C LYS A 120 -2.67 -6.99 -18.46
N ASP A 121 -3.95 -7.36 -18.57
CA ASP A 121 -5.07 -6.42 -18.74
C ASP A 121 -6.09 -6.52 -17.59
N LYS A 122 -5.84 -7.37 -16.60
CA LYS A 122 -6.81 -7.65 -15.54
C LYS A 122 -6.14 -7.71 -14.18
N CYS A 123 -6.92 -7.35 -13.18
CA CYS A 123 -6.57 -7.53 -11.78
C CYS A 123 -7.75 -8.19 -11.09
N ARG A 124 -7.50 -9.23 -10.32
CA ARG A 124 -8.56 -9.93 -9.59
C ARG A 124 -8.10 -10.31 -8.19
N ALA A 125 -9.07 -10.36 -7.27
CA ALA A 125 -8.85 -10.86 -5.93
C ALA A 125 -9.61 -12.18 -5.77
N VAL A 126 -8.96 -13.17 -5.20
CA VAL A 126 -9.52 -14.51 -5.02
C VAL A 126 -9.56 -14.82 -3.52
N LEU A 127 -10.69 -15.32 -3.07
CA LEU A 127 -10.90 -15.77 -1.69
C LEU A 127 -10.71 -17.28 -1.63
N ASP A 128 -9.76 -17.71 -0.82
CA ASP A 128 -9.48 -19.14 -0.62
C ASP A 128 -9.94 -19.63 0.75
#